data_bb0728d87f5e55f51688fd3472ecb310
#
_entry.id   bb0728d87f5e55f51688fd3472ecb310
#
_cell.length_a   1.000
_cell.length_b   1.000
_cell.length_c   1.000
_cell.angle_alpha   90.00
_cell.angle_beta   90.00
_cell.angle_gamma   90.00
#
_symmetry.space_group_name_H-M   'P 1'
#
loop_
_entity.id
_entity.type
_entity.pdbx_description
1 polymer ?
#
loop_
_entity_poly.entity_id
_entity_poly.type
_entity_poly.pdbx_seq_one_letter_code
_entity_poly.pdbx_strand_id
1 'polypeptide(L)'
;MMRPLTCRLWVTLSAVFLLGILPTEGCLASEDVQSELSPHGTLPLVGSYEVTDARTGELPNGLRYVILPRKSSEPGIGIEMYVEGGFIAERRPGERGLVHFIEHMAFDGTTNIPSGQLLEIGMPVSFPAPSAGATDWRGSRYYFSSRTSEVKDIDTLLFILREFASEHTFLPEAIERQRADVLREMDEKKIGNHIYADLVAAVGPGTPTDLIDAQNSQDVANAPIEVIEALYRDLYHPVSTVISVVGDVDPDAVIALIEDRFGDWRPEGTRREPSSEWELEADKISNLSVAAEPRSRIGTALSWSLPSSDTPLRRLVALDAALMDMLAVEALSARFEAQDPDTDKSNLRVSIDDGTNGYRLVLIVLVQPERDWVASVSNLSELACSLHSRGFSPDEWRAAKASTLASLHDRARAVGSVTNVALAGQLANAHSRGIWVFSPSELLFHATKIFPDLDESRGNAWLRDRIISGVQHLRVETPALSAYEHPTEIVRKEFGSQSCE
;
A
#
# COMPACT_ATOMS: atom_id res chain seq x y z
N MET A 1 -27.09 38.05 -6.21
CA MET A 1 -27.49 36.67 -5.93
C MET A 1 -26.39 35.75 -6.47
N MET A 2 -25.40 35.44 -5.65
CA MET A 2 -24.29 34.56 -5.99
C MET A 2 -24.57 33.19 -5.31
N ARG A 3 -24.63 32.12 -6.10
CA ARG A 3 -24.73 30.75 -5.62
C ARG A 3 -23.31 30.26 -5.28
N PRO A 4 -23.09 29.58 -4.18
CA PRO A 4 -21.80 28.95 -3.89
C PRO A 4 -21.63 27.66 -4.70
N LEU A 5 -20.49 27.55 -5.38
CA LEU A 5 -19.99 26.30 -5.96
C LEU A 5 -19.48 25.42 -4.82
N THR A 6 -20.17 24.32 -4.58
CA THR A 6 -19.67 23.25 -3.71
C THR A 6 -18.70 22.38 -4.49
N CYS A 7 -17.44 22.53 -4.22
CA CYS A 7 -16.39 21.60 -4.66
C CYS A 7 -16.51 20.32 -3.85
N ARG A 8 -17.02 19.24 -4.45
CA ARG A 8 -17.00 17.90 -3.84
C ARG A 8 -15.67 17.26 -4.20
N LEU A 9 -14.74 17.25 -3.24
CA LEU A 9 -13.53 16.43 -3.28
C LEU A 9 -13.95 14.96 -3.09
N TRP A 10 -13.81 14.16 -4.13
CA TRP A 10 -13.82 12.70 -4.03
C TRP A 10 -12.38 12.25 -3.82
N VAL A 11 -12.05 11.91 -2.58
CA VAL A 11 -10.78 11.22 -2.27
C VAL A 11 -11.09 9.73 -2.21
N THR A 12 -10.75 9.02 -3.27
CA THR A 12 -10.74 7.56 -3.25
C THR A 12 -9.46 7.10 -2.58
N LEU A 13 -9.55 6.59 -1.36
CA LEU A 13 -8.46 5.87 -0.71
C LEU A 13 -8.42 4.45 -1.29
N SER A 14 -7.54 4.21 -2.25
CA SER A 14 -7.05 2.86 -2.53
C SER A 14 -5.81 2.63 -1.67
N ALA A 15 -5.92 1.75 -0.69
CA ALA A 15 -4.81 1.35 0.15
C ALA A 15 -3.84 0.47 -0.64
N VAL A 16 -2.94 1.09 -1.40
CA VAL A 16 -1.74 0.44 -1.90
C VAL A 16 -0.57 1.23 -1.36
N PHE A 17 0.04 0.75 -0.30
CA PHE A 17 1.28 1.28 0.22
C PHE A 17 2.45 0.91 -0.69
N LEU A 18 2.55 1.60 -1.79
CA LEU A 18 3.78 1.79 -2.54
C LEU A 18 4.19 3.25 -2.34
N LEU A 19 5.45 3.47 -2.03
CA LEU A 19 6.15 4.75 -1.88
C LEU A 19 5.31 5.95 -2.35
N GLY A 20 4.69 6.65 -1.39
CA GLY A 20 3.68 7.65 -1.64
C GLY A 20 4.15 8.78 -2.54
N ILE A 21 3.60 8.85 -3.74
CA ILE A 21 3.54 10.06 -4.54
C ILE A 21 2.12 10.58 -4.37
N LEU A 22 1.96 11.60 -3.54
CA LEU A 22 0.76 12.43 -3.54
C LEU A 22 0.93 13.51 -4.61
N PRO A 23 -0.04 13.74 -5.49
CA PRO A 23 -0.03 14.90 -6.37
C PRO A 23 -0.31 16.15 -5.51
N THR A 24 0.65 17.05 -5.42
CA THR A 24 0.44 18.40 -4.89
C THR A 24 -0.08 19.29 -6.01
N GLU A 25 -1.37 19.57 -6.08
CA GLU A 25 -1.85 20.77 -6.71
C GLU A 25 -1.77 21.92 -5.70
N GLY A 26 -0.68 22.65 -5.77
CA GLY A 26 -0.48 23.92 -5.08
C GLY A 26 -0.19 25.00 -6.11
N CYS A 27 -1.22 25.80 -6.43
CA CYS A 27 -1.03 27.05 -7.16
C CYS A 27 -0.26 28.03 -6.26
N LEU A 28 1.02 28.25 -6.51
CA LEU A 28 1.77 29.40 -5.98
C LEU A 28 2.63 29.99 -7.08
N ALA A 29 2.52 31.30 -7.18
CA ALA A 29 3.20 32.18 -8.12
C ALA A 29 4.73 32.07 -8.02
N SER A 30 5.36 32.15 -9.18
CA SER A 30 6.79 32.30 -9.36
C SER A 30 7.31 33.57 -8.72
N GLU A 31 8.23 33.46 -7.77
CA GLU A 31 9.22 34.50 -7.51
C GLU A 31 10.61 33.86 -7.49
N ASP A 32 11.50 34.49 -8.26
CA ASP A 32 12.91 34.16 -8.42
C ASP A 32 13.66 34.06 -7.09
N VAL A 33 14.23 32.87 -6.79
CA VAL A 33 15.33 32.75 -5.83
C VAL A 33 16.47 31.96 -6.48
N GLN A 34 17.25 32.66 -7.30
CA GLN A 34 18.65 32.32 -7.51
C GLN A 34 19.45 32.97 -6.38
N SER A 35 19.93 32.20 -5.41
CA SER A 35 21.19 32.55 -4.73
C SER A 35 21.66 31.42 -3.78
N GLU A 36 22.92 31.05 -3.97
CA GLU A 36 23.88 30.52 -3.01
C GLU A 36 23.76 29.02 -2.65
N LEU A 37 24.29 28.19 -3.54
CA LEU A 37 24.84 26.89 -3.20
C LEU A 37 26.24 27.09 -2.61
N SER A 38 26.37 27.04 -1.29
CA SER A 38 27.64 26.87 -0.62
C SER A 38 28.07 25.39 -0.67
N PRO A 39 29.33 25.06 -0.98
CA PRO A 39 29.78 23.69 -1.19
C PRO A 39 29.90 22.80 0.07
N HIS A 40 29.69 23.34 1.25
CA HIS A 40 29.76 22.63 2.54
C HIS A 40 28.77 23.20 3.55
N GLY A 41 27.51 22.91 3.34
CA GLY A 41 26.49 23.24 4.32
C GLY A 41 25.48 22.09 4.41
N THR A 42 25.53 21.30 5.47
CA THR A 42 24.38 20.54 5.94
C THR A 42 23.27 21.53 6.21
N LEU A 43 22.30 21.62 5.29
CA LEU A 43 21.06 22.32 5.57
C LEU A 43 20.39 21.61 6.77
N PRO A 44 20.10 22.30 7.88
CA PRO A 44 19.28 21.74 8.92
C PRO A 44 17.88 21.54 8.31
N LEU A 45 17.58 20.33 7.89
CA LEU A 45 16.23 19.94 7.47
C LEU A 45 15.36 20.00 8.74
N VAL A 46 14.60 21.08 8.87
CA VAL A 46 13.60 21.20 9.94
C VAL A 46 12.61 20.07 9.77
N GLY A 47 12.61 19.10 10.73
CA GLY A 47 11.73 17.94 10.70
C GLY A 47 12.30 16.69 10.03
N SER A 48 13.62 16.60 9.79
CA SER A 48 14.24 15.34 9.41
C SER A 48 14.09 14.33 10.55
N TYR A 49 13.50 13.18 10.25
CA TYR A 49 13.56 12.02 11.14
C TYR A 49 14.53 11.01 10.52
N GLU A 50 15.34 10.41 11.35
CA GLU A 50 16.06 9.21 10.97
C GLU A 50 15.26 8.03 11.50
N VAL A 51 14.86 7.11 10.62
CA VAL A 51 14.17 5.87 11.04
C VAL A 51 15.08 5.02 11.93
N THR A 52 16.38 5.28 11.91
CA THR A 52 17.36 4.75 12.85
C THR A 52 17.11 5.16 14.31
N ASP A 53 16.36 6.24 14.56
CA ASP A 53 15.97 6.66 15.90
C ASP A 53 14.75 5.91 16.44
N ALA A 54 14.13 5.06 15.61
CA ALA A 54 13.01 4.25 16.03
C ALA A 54 13.43 3.22 17.08
N ARG A 55 12.69 3.18 18.19
CA ARG A 55 12.82 2.15 19.22
C ARG A 55 11.87 1.02 18.90
N THR A 56 12.40 -0.16 18.69
CA THR A 56 11.62 -1.36 18.42
C THR A 56 11.79 -2.38 19.53
N GLY A 57 10.77 -3.20 19.76
CA GLY A 57 10.82 -4.27 20.73
C GLY A 57 9.61 -5.18 20.64
N GLU A 58 9.61 -6.15 21.57
CA GLU A 58 8.59 -7.16 21.69
C GLU A 58 8.27 -7.38 23.17
N LEU A 59 6.98 -7.44 23.50
CA LEU A 59 6.53 -7.79 24.84
C LEU A 59 6.65 -9.30 25.08
N PRO A 60 6.66 -9.78 26.35
CA PRO A 60 6.72 -11.20 26.67
C PRO A 60 5.60 -12.05 26.06
N ASN A 61 4.46 -11.46 25.67
CA ASN A 61 3.36 -12.13 24.99
C ASN A 61 3.49 -12.15 23.47
N GLY A 62 4.58 -11.56 22.92
CA GLY A 62 4.88 -11.54 21.49
C GLY A 62 4.34 -10.31 20.73
N LEU A 63 3.67 -9.37 21.39
CA LEU A 63 3.27 -8.12 20.77
C LEU A 63 4.51 -7.29 20.43
N ARG A 64 4.59 -6.84 19.18
CA ARG A 64 5.71 -6.03 18.69
C ARG A 64 5.34 -4.55 18.70
N TYR A 65 6.33 -3.71 18.88
CA TYR A 65 6.13 -2.26 18.82
C TYR A 65 7.26 -1.55 18.08
N VAL A 66 6.91 -0.39 17.51
CA VAL A 66 7.87 0.55 16.91
C VAL A 66 7.49 1.96 17.31
N ILE A 67 8.41 2.69 17.93
CA ILE A 67 8.21 4.05 18.43
C ILE A 67 9.23 4.95 17.77
N LEU A 68 8.78 5.98 17.06
CA LEU A 68 9.64 6.97 16.43
C LEU A 68 9.45 8.34 17.08
N PRO A 69 10.37 8.77 17.96
CA PRO A 69 10.39 10.14 18.46
C PRO A 69 10.60 11.11 17.31
N ARG A 70 9.71 12.06 17.13
CA ARG A 70 9.79 13.00 16.03
C ARG A 70 9.23 14.37 16.40
N LYS A 71 10.05 15.42 16.19
CA LYS A 71 9.56 16.79 16.18
C LYS A 71 9.21 17.18 14.75
N SER A 72 7.95 17.39 14.46
CA SER A 72 7.45 17.80 13.15
C SER A 72 6.66 19.10 13.25
N SER A 73 6.30 19.67 12.08
CA SER A 73 5.37 20.81 12.03
C SER A 73 3.96 20.45 12.46
N GLU A 74 3.61 19.17 12.41
CA GLU A 74 2.37 18.63 12.95
C GLU A 74 2.56 18.34 14.46
N PRO A 75 1.84 19.02 15.36
CA PRO A 75 1.92 18.73 16.79
C PRO A 75 1.26 17.41 17.13
N GLY A 76 1.68 16.81 18.25
CA GLY A 76 1.05 15.60 18.80
C GLY A 76 1.60 14.31 18.21
N ILE A 77 0.74 13.31 18.10
CA ILE A 77 1.11 11.94 17.75
C ILE A 77 0.23 11.34 16.65
N GLY A 78 0.79 10.36 15.95
CA GLY A 78 0.06 9.33 15.21
C GLY A 78 0.30 7.97 15.85
N ILE A 79 -0.74 7.18 15.96
CA ILE A 79 -0.68 5.82 16.49
C ILE A 79 -1.41 4.88 15.56
N GLU A 80 -0.85 3.68 15.35
CA GLU A 80 -1.49 2.62 14.57
C GLU A 80 -1.29 1.27 15.26
N MET A 81 -2.36 0.49 15.31
CA MET A 81 -2.33 -0.94 15.55
C MET A 81 -2.53 -1.67 14.21
N TYR A 82 -1.59 -2.50 13.85
CA TYR A 82 -1.65 -3.38 12.68
C TYR A 82 -1.79 -4.82 13.14
N VAL A 83 -2.84 -5.51 12.68
CA VAL A 83 -3.10 -6.92 12.95
C VAL A 83 -2.88 -7.70 11.66
N GLU A 84 -1.91 -8.61 11.64
CA GLU A 84 -1.63 -9.48 10.51
C GLU A 84 -2.80 -10.44 10.26
N GLY A 85 -3.07 -10.75 9.00
CA GLY A 85 -4.09 -11.71 8.63
C GLY A 85 -5.31 -11.09 7.95
N GLY A 86 -5.11 -10.14 7.01
CA GLY A 86 -6.17 -9.57 6.18
C GLY A 86 -6.91 -10.62 5.34
N PHE A 87 -7.39 -10.28 4.15
CA PHE A 87 -8.17 -11.22 3.32
C PHE A 87 -7.47 -12.54 3.04
N ILE A 88 -6.14 -12.56 3.03
CA ILE A 88 -5.35 -13.80 2.87
C ILE A 88 -5.64 -14.85 3.97
N ALA A 89 -6.14 -14.44 5.12
CA ALA A 89 -6.45 -15.35 6.22
C ALA A 89 -7.84 -15.99 6.12
N GLU A 90 -8.68 -15.53 5.20
CA GLU A 90 -10.04 -16.04 4.97
C GLU A 90 -10.01 -17.31 4.13
N ARG A 91 -9.73 -18.46 4.75
CA ARG A 91 -9.44 -19.72 4.03
C ARG A 91 -10.56 -20.72 4.04
N ARG A 92 -11.57 -20.55 4.91
CA ARG A 92 -12.69 -21.47 5.01
C ARG A 92 -13.86 -20.98 4.16
N PRO A 93 -14.69 -21.86 3.60
CA PRO A 93 -15.93 -21.47 2.95
C PRO A 93 -16.80 -20.62 3.90
N GLY A 94 -17.34 -19.52 3.39
CA GLY A 94 -18.20 -18.62 4.17
C GLY A 94 -17.45 -17.54 4.96
N GLU A 95 -16.12 -17.42 4.81
CA GLU A 95 -15.34 -16.40 5.53
C GLU A 95 -15.01 -15.15 4.70
N ARG A 96 -15.27 -15.16 3.38
CA ARG A 96 -14.80 -14.08 2.49
C ARG A 96 -15.49 -12.74 2.77
N GLY A 97 -14.70 -11.76 3.18
CA GLY A 97 -15.14 -10.42 3.58
C GLY A 97 -15.36 -10.27 5.08
N LEU A 98 -15.17 -11.35 5.88
CA LEU A 98 -15.39 -11.27 7.33
C LEU A 98 -14.29 -10.55 8.08
N VAL A 99 -13.06 -10.52 7.58
CA VAL A 99 -11.99 -9.71 8.21
C VAL A 99 -12.32 -8.22 8.14
N HIS A 100 -12.85 -7.75 7.01
CA HIS A 100 -13.37 -6.39 6.89
C HIS A 100 -14.59 -6.15 7.80
N PHE A 101 -15.44 -7.16 7.91
CA PHE A 101 -16.58 -7.10 8.84
C PHE A 101 -16.11 -6.94 10.30
N ILE A 102 -15.08 -7.69 10.72
CA ILE A 102 -14.49 -7.59 12.06
C ILE A 102 -13.88 -6.19 12.29
N GLU A 103 -13.28 -5.60 11.28
CA GLU A 103 -12.77 -4.23 11.37
C GLU A 103 -13.89 -3.24 11.73
N HIS A 104 -15.07 -3.34 11.07
CA HIS A 104 -16.23 -2.53 11.39
C HIS A 104 -16.73 -2.77 12.82
N MET A 105 -16.71 -4.01 13.29
CA MET A 105 -17.15 -4.36 14.64
C MET A 105 -16.34 -3.68 15.74
N ALA A 106 -15.08 -3.35 15.49
CA ALA A 106 -14.24 -2.62 16.44
C ALA A 106 -14.85 -1.28 16.86
N PHE A 107 -15.59 -0.63 15.96
CA PHE A 107 -16.21 0.68 16.19
C PHE A 107 -17.64 0.58 16.73
N ASP A 108 -18.22 -0.62 16.82
CA ASP A 108 -19.63 -0.81 17.21
C ASP A 108 -19.83 -1.55 18.55
N GLY A 109 -18.86 -1.44 19.42
CA GLY A 109 -18.98 -1.84 20.82
C GLY A 109 -17.97 -2.88 21.28
N THR A 110 -17.33 -2.53 22.38
CA THR A 110 -16.41 -3.38 23.13
C THR A 110 -16.88 -3.47 24.59
N THR A 111 -16.18 -4.26 25.40
CA THR A 111 -16.54 -4.47 26.82
C THR A 111 -16.65 -3.16 27.61
N ASN A 112 -15.70 -2.23 27.41
CA ASN A 112 -15.65 -0.98 28.16
C ASN A 112 -16.05 0.26 27.33
N ILE A 113 -16.30 0.08 26.04
CA ILE A 113 -16.72 1.15 25.13
C ILE A 113 -18.01 0.69 24.42
N PRO A 114 -19.20 0.97 25.00
CA PRO A 114 -20.46 0.60 24.36
C PRO A 114 -20.63 1.24 22.97
N SER A 115 -21.42 0.58 22.13
CA SER A 115 -21.78 1.08 20.80
C SER A 115 -22.22 2.54 20.83
N GLY A 116 -21.67 3.35 19.90
CA GLY A 116 -21.96 4.79 19.79
C GLY A 116 -21.23 5.69 20.79
N GLN A 117 -20.52 5.14 21.77
CA GLN A 117 -19.85 5.93 22.82
C GLN A 117 -18.37 6.17 22.58
N LEU A 118 -17.79 5.66 21.48
CA LEU A 118 -16.37 5.84 21.18
C LEU A 118 -15.95 7.33 21.19
N LEU A 119 -16.79 8.22 20.66
CA LEU A 119 -16.52 9.67 20.66
C LEU A 119 -16.73 10.34 22.02
N GLU A 120 -17.46 9.70 22.94
CA GLU A 120 -17.80 10.24 24.26
C GLU A 120 -16.67 10.04 25.28
N ILE A 121 -15.70 9.18 24.99
CA ILE A 121 -14.56 8.89 25.90
C ILE A 121 -13.64 10.11 26.07
N GLY A 122 -13.97 11.25 25.47
CA GLY A 122 -13.17 12.47 25.60
C GLY A 122 -11.87 12.38 24.82
N MET A 123 -11.90 11.67 23.71
CA MET A 123 -10.73 11.45 22.86
C MET A 123 -10.14 12.76 22.37
N PRO A 124 -8.83 12.99 22.56
CA PRO A 124 -8.12 14.11 21.96
C PRO A 124 -7.91 13.89 20.45
N VAL A 125 -8.81 13.17 19.81
CA VAL A 125 -8.60 12.60 18.47
C VAL A 125 -8.94 13.60 17.40
N SER A 126 -7.98 13.82 16.51
CA SER A 126 -8.28 14.24 15.15
C SER A 126 -8.38 12.97 14.30
N PHE A 127 -9.58 12.56 13.93
CA PHE A 127 -9.70 11.49 12.97
C PHE A 127 -9.06 11.96 11.65
N PRO A 128 -8.07 11.25 11.10
CA PRO A 128 -7.77 11.40 9.69
C PRO A 128 -9.06 10.95 8.97
N ALA A 129 -9.77 11.90 8.33
CA ALA A 129 -10.99 11.60 7.60
C ALA A 129 -10.76 10.47 6.60
N PRO A 130 -11.76 9.68 6.27
CA PRO A 130 -13.08 9.46 6.88
C PRO A 130 -13.21 8.17 7.70
N SER A 131 -12.15 7.40 7.90
CA SER A 131 -12.14 6.17 8.67
C SER A 131 -10.92 6.10 9.58
N ALA A 132 -11.08 5.43 10.71
CA ALA A 132 -10.00 5.12 11.66
C ALA A 132 -9.58 3.64 11.58
N GLY A 133 -10.13 2.89 10.60
CA GLY A 133 -9.84 1.51 10.27
C GLY A 133 -9.63 1.30 8.77
N ALA A 134 -8.96 0.24 8.40
CA ALA A 134 -8.86 -0.25 7.04
C ALA A 134 -8.42 -1.72 7.05
N THR A 135 -9.02 -2.51 6.17
CA THR A 135 -8.62 -3.90 5.94
C THR A 135 -8.10 -4.05 4.52
N ASP A 136 -6.97 -4.70 4.40
CA ASP A 136 -6.37 -5.04 3.12
C ASP A 136 -6.07 -6.55 3.01
N TRP A 137 -5.39 -6.91 1.95
CA TRP A 137 -4.92 -8.25 1.69
C TRP A 137 -4.14 -8.88 2.86
N ARG A 138 -3.33 -8.10 3.57
CA ARG A 138 -2.36 -8.60 4.54
C ARG A 138 -2.78 -8.41 5.98
N GLY A 139 -3.63 -7.44 6.28
CA GLY A 139 -3.98 -7.13 7.67
C GLY A 139 -5.09 -6.12 7.83
N SER A 140 -5.52 -5.98 9.07
CA SER A 140 -6.41 -4.92 9.52
C SER A 140 -5.62 -3.86 10.28
N ARG A 141 -5.99 -2.61 10.09
CA ARG A 141 -5.31 -1.45 10.65
C ARG A 141 -6.29 -0.58 11.40
N TYR A 142 -5.88 -0.11 12.57
CA TYR A 142 -6.62 0.84 13.38
C TYR A 142 -5.70 1.99 13.73
N TYR A 143 -6.08 3.21 13.35
CA TYR A 143 -5.17 4.34 13.44
C TYR A 143 -5.85 5.61 13.91
N PHE A 144 -5.13 6.34 14.77
CA PHE A 144 -5.59 7.59 15.34
C PHE A 144 -4.49 8.63 15.33
N SER A 145 -4.88 9.91 15.40
CA SER A 145 -3.96 11.01 15.67
C SER A 145 -4.47 11.84 16.85
N SER A 146 -3.55 12.39 17.62
CA SER A 146 -3.85 13.40 18.63
C SER A 146 -3.02 14.65 18.36
N ARG A 147 -3.58 15.81 18.64
CA ARG A 147 -2.85 17.10 18.55
C ARG A 147 -1.90 17.33 19.72
N THR A 148 -1.94 16.48 20.73
CA THR A 148 -1.06 16.52 21.88
C THR A 148 -0.27 15.23 21.99
N SER A 149 0.85 15.29 22.69
CA SER A 149 1.68 14.14 23.04
C SER A 149 1.69 13.91 24.56
N GLU A 150 0.63 14.35 25.24
CA GLU A 150 0.49 14.11 26.67
C GLU A 150 0.32 12.61 26.95
N VAL A 151 0.98 12.14 28.02
CA VAL A 151 0.94 10.73 28.45
C VAL A 151 -0.50 10.22 28.58
N LYS A 152 -1.40 11.05 29.12
CA LYS A 152 -2.83 10.72 29.26
C LYS A 152 -3.50 10.44 27.91
N ASP A 153 -3.18 11.22 26.90
CA ASP A 153 -3.81 11.10 25.58
C ASP A 153 -3.30 9.84 24.86
N ILE A 154 -1.99 9.56 24.97
CA ILE A 154 -1.39 8.33 24.48
C ILE A 154 -2.02 7.11 25.15
N ASP A 155 -2.15 7.15 26.47
CA ASP A 155 -2.77 6.08 27.27
C ASP A 155 -4.23 5.83 26.85
N THR A 156 -5.01 6.89 26.61
CA THR A 156 -6.39 6.79 26.13
C THR A 156 -6.46 6.10 24.76
N LEU A 157 -5.56 6.45 23.83
CA LEU A 157 -5.53 5.82 22.52
C LEU A 157 -5.09 4.35 22.58
N LEU A 158 -4.11 4.03 23.41
CA LEU A 158 -3.70 2.65 23.65
C LEU A 158 -4.80 1.83 24.31
N PHE A 159 -5.58 2.41 25.24
CA PHE A 159 -6.76 1.78 25.80
C PHE A 159 -7.78 1.42 24.73
N ILE A 160 -8.12 2.35 23.81
CA ILE A 160 -9.05 2.07 22.70
C ILE A 160 -8.52 0.94 21.80
N LEU A 161 -7.24 1.00 21.43
CA LEU A 161 -6.65 -0.06 20.62
C LEU A 161 -6.63 -1.41 21.33
N ARG A 162 -6.47 -1.42 22.67
CA ARG A 162 -6.56 -2.66 23.46
C ARG A 162 -7.98 -3.23 23.46
N GLU A 163 -9.00 -2.36 23.56
CA GLU A 163 -10.40 -2.76 23.42
C GLU A 163 -10.68 -3.38 22.04
N PHE A 164 -10.15 -2.79 20.96
CA PHE A 164 -10.25 -3.34 19.61
C PHE A 164 -9.49 -4.66 19.46
N ALA A 165 -8.41 -4.84 20.19
CA ALA A 165 -7.58 -6.03 20.10
C ALA A 165 -8.22 -7.27 20.74
N SER A 166 -9.03 -7.12 21.79
CA SER A 166 -9.48 -8.30 22.58
C SER A 166 -10.86 -8.21 23.21
N GLU A 167 -11.60 -7.11 23.03
CA GLU A 167 -12.79 -6.86 23.83
C GLU A 167 -14.07 -6.61 22.97
N HIS A 168 -14.10 -7.10 21.70
CA HIS A 168 -15.32 -6.98 20.88
C HIS A 168 -16.48 -7.74 21.51
N THR A 169 -17.66 -7.14 21.54
CA THR A 169 -18.85 -7.72 22.19
C THR A 169 -19.73 -8.53 21.25
N PHE A 170 -19.62 -8.34 19.93
CA PHE A 170 -20.41 -9.02 18.89
C PHE A 170 -21.93 -9.11 19.19
N LEU A 171 -22.51 -8.03 19.73
CA LEU A 171 -23.93 -7.98 20.03
C LEU A 171 -24.76 -8.18 18.74
N PRO A 172 -25.85 -8.99 18.77
CA PRO A 172 -26.65 -9.28 17.57
C PRO A 172 -27.12 -8.04 16.82
N GLU A 173 -27.52 -6.99 17.53
CA GLU A 173 -27.96 -5.73 16.93
C GLU A 173 -26.81 -4.93 16.29
N ALA A 174 -25.59 -5.03 16.84
CA ALA A 174 -24.39 -4.43 16.27
C ALA A 174 -23.97 -5.18 15.00
N ILE A 175 -23.99 -6.50 15.05
CA ILE A 175 -23.73 -7.38 13.88
C ILE A 175 -24.66 -7.01 12.73
N GLU A 176 -25.96 -6.89 12.94
CA GLU A 176 -26.89 -6.59 11.85
C GLU A 176 -26.74 -5.16 11.30
N ARG A 177 -26.39 -4.19 12.13
CA ARG A 177 -26.04 -2.83 11.64
C ARG A 177 -24.82 -2.87 10.76
N GLN A 178 -23.72 -3.47 11.24
CA GLN A 178 -22.45 -3.52 10.50
C GLN A 178 -22.55 -4.39 9.23
N ARG A 179 -23.38 -5.44 9.26
CA ARG A 179 -23.68 -6.23 8.07
C ARG A 179 -24.26 -5.38 6.96
N ALA A 180 -25.25 -4.53 7.29
CA ALA A 180 -25.84 -3.61 6.33
C ALA A 180 -24.85 -2.58 5.80
N ASP A 181 -23.97 -2.05 6.67
CA ASP A 181 -22.98 -1.05 6.32
C ASP A 181 -21.88 -1.64 5.42
N VAL A 182 -21.34 -2.81 5.77
CA VAL A 182 -20.33 -3.51 4.95
C VAL A 182 -20.89 -3.90 3.59
N LEU A 183 -22.12 -4.44 3.52
CA LEU A 183 -22.75 -4.78 2.23
C LEU A 183 -22.95 -3.54 1.36
N ARG A 184 -23.36 -2.41 1.94
CA ARG A 184 -23.50 -1.13 1.21
C ARG A 184 -22.14 -0.67 0.68
N GLU A 185 -21.10 -0.72 1.51
CA GLU A 185 -19.74 -0.33 1.12
C GLU A 185 -19.20 -1.23 0.01
N MET A 186 -19.44 -2.54 0.09
CA MET A 186 -19.07 -3.47 -0.97
C MET A 186 -19.76 -3.13 -2.30
N ASP A 187 -21.04 -2.73 -2.27
CA ASP A 187 -21.77 -2.31 -3.47
C ASP A 187 -21.22 -0.99 -4.04
N GLU A 188 -20.86 -0.04 -3.20
CA GLU A 188 -20.24 1.23 -3.59
C GLU A 188 -18.82 0.99 -4.17
N LYS A 189 -18.05 0.08 -3.58
CA LYS A 189 -16.70 -0.28 -4.03
C LYS A 189 -16.66 -1.11 -5.32
N LYS A 190 -17.79 -1.68 -5.78
CA LYS A 190 -17.86 -2.33 -7.11
C LYS A 190 -17.45 -1.39 -8.25
N ILE A 191 -17.40 -0.08 -7.99
CA ILE A 191 -16.93 0.97 -8.90
C ILE A 191 -15.43 1.29 -8.68
N GLY A 192 -14.73 0.58 -7.80
CA GLY A 192 -13.34 0.80 -7.44
C GLY A 192 -12.32 0.33 -8.50
N ASN A 193 -11.05 0.51 -8.22
CA ASN A 193 -9.97 0.13 -9.13
C ASN A 193 -9.58 -1.34 -8.93
N HIS A 194 -10.25 -2.25 -9.64
CA HIS A 194 -10.00 -3.70 -9.55
C HIS A 194 -8.93 -4.22 -10.50
N ILE A 195 -8.40 -3.41 -11.41
CA ILE A 195 -7.37 -3.85 -12.37
C ILE A 195 -6.18 -4.49 -11.65
N TYR A 196 -5.76 -3.90 -10.53
CA TYR A 196 -4.65 -4.44 -9.74
C TYR A 196 -5.01 -5.79 -9.10
N ALA A 197 -6.18 -5.88 -8.45
CA ALA A 197 -6.63 -7.12 -7.80
C ALA A 197 -6.81 -8.26 -8.81
N ASP A 198 -7.48 -7.98 -9.94
CA ASP A 198 -7.67 -8.94 -11.02
C ASP A 198 -6.35 -9.39 -11.65
N LEU A 199 -5.37 -8.47 -11.74
CA LEU A 199 -4.04 -8.79 -12.24
C LEU A 199 -3.29 -9.71 -11.30
N VAL A 200 -3.33 -9.43 -9.99
CA VAL A 200 -2.67 -10.27 -8.99
C VAL A 200 -3.34 -11.66 -8.90
N ALA A 201 -4.67 -11.71 -9.00
CA ALA A 201 -5.39 -12.98 -9.07
C ALA A 201 -5.00 -13.80 -10.31
N ALA A 202 -4.77 -13.16 -11.45
CA ALA A 202 -4.33 -13.82 -12.68
C ALA A 202 -2.90 -14.38 -12.61
N VAL A 203 -2.05 -13.81 -11.74
CA VAL A 203 -0.66 -14.25 -11.53
C VAL A 203 -0.59 -15.58 -10.82
N GLY A 204 -1.53 -15.88 -9.95
CA GLY A 204 -1.52 -17.09 -9.14
C GLY A 204 -2.91 -17.71 -8.96
N PRO A 205 -3.55 -18.20 -10.05
CA PRO A 205 -4.88 -18.82 -9.95
C PRO A 205 -4.84 -20.03 -9.01
N GLY A 206 -5.82 -20.10 -8.11
CA GLY A 206 -5.90 -21.17 -7.09
C GLY A 206 -4.91 -21.00 -5.92
N THR A 207 -4.19 -19.92 -5.86
CA THR A 207 -3.31 -19.56 -4.75
C THR A 207 -3.99 -18.52 -3.84
N PRO A 208 -3.42 -18.19 -2.68
CA PRO A 208 -3.94 -17.10 -1.85
C PRO A 208 -4.06 -15.74 -2.55
N THR A 209 -3.38 -15.51 -3.69
CA THR A 209 -3.53 -14.30 -4.49
C THR A 209 -4.90 -14.16 -5.14
N ASP A 210 -5.62 -15.26 -5.35
CA ASP A 210 -7.03 -15.22 -5.79
C ASP A 210 -7.93 -14.52 -4.76
N LEU A 211 -7.44 -14.36 -3.53
CA LEU A 211 -8.17 -13.79 -2.41
C LEU A 211 -7.91 -12.29 -2.20
N ILE A 212 -7.17 -11.64 -3.08
CA ILE A 212 -6.75 -10.24 -2.88
C ILE A 212 -7.93 -9.25 -2.87
N ASP A 213 -9.03 -9.62 -3.50
CA ASP A 213 -10.32 -8.92 -3.45
C ASP A 213 -11.43 -9.92 -3.11
N ALA A 214 -11.20 -10.69 -2.08
CA ALA A 214 -11.98 -11.88 -1.76
C ALA A 214 -13.35 -11.60 -1.14
N GLN A 215 -13.78 -10.35 -1.09
CA GLN A 215 -15.05 -10.01 -0.49
C GLN A 215 -16.21 -10.69 -1.24
N ASN A 216 -16.98 -11.49 -0.52
CA ASN A 216 -18.17 -12.14 -1.03
C ASN A 216 -19.40 -11.64 -0.26
N SER A 217 -20.29 -10.93 -0.94
CA SER A 217 -21.48 -10.38 -0.32
C SER A 217 -22.41 -11.44 0.27
N GLN A 218 -22.43 -12.66 -0.27
CA GLN A 218 -23.21 -13.75 0.30
C GLN A 218 -22.62 -14.29 1.60
N ASP A 219 -21.30 -14.39 1.68
CA ASP A 219 -20.62 -14.81 2.92
C ASP A 219 -20.87 -13.77 4.02
N VAL A 220 -20.68 -12.48 3.72
CA VAL A 220 -20.97 -11.39 4.66
C VAL A 220 -22.46 -11.38 5.06
N ALA A 221 -23.38 -11.56 4.11
CA ALA A 221 -24.82 -11.53 4.39
C ALA A 221 -25.29 -12.69 5.27
N ASN A 222 -24.66 -13.87 5.17
CA ASN A 222 -25.12 -15.08 5.80
C ASN A 222 -24.22 -15.63 6.94
N ALA A 223 -23.07 -15.00 7.20
CA ALA A 223 -22.17 -15.48 8.22
C ALA A 223 -22.85 -15.52 9.60
N PRO A 224 -22.84 -16.69 10.29
CA PRO A 224 -23.27 -16.77 11.68
C PRO A 224 -22.34 -15.97 12.60
N ILE A 225 -22.88 -15.48 13.71
CA ILE A 225 -22.10 -14.71 14.71
C ILE A 225 -20.89 -15.53 15.19
N GLU A 226 -21.09 -16.80 15.44
CA GLU A 226 -20.07 -17.72 15.95
C GLU A 226 -18.88 -17.88 14.98
N VAL A 227 -19.12 -17.76 13.67
CA VAL A 227 -18.06 -17.80 12.64
C VAL A 227 -17.23 -16.51 12.67
N ILE A 228 -17.91 -15.36 12.81
CA ILE A 228 -17.26 -14.03 12.91
C ILE A 228 -16.41 -13.96 14.19
N GLU A 229 -16.99 -14.38 15.33
CA GLU A 229 -16.27 -14.43 16.62
C GLU A 229 -15.06 -15.40 16.57
N ALA A 230 -15.24 -16.57 15.98
CA ALA A 230 -14.15 -17.53 15.85
C ALA A 230 -13.01 -17.00 14.99
N LEU A 231 -13.34 -16.32 13.87
CA LEU A 231 -12.35 -15.68 13.02
C LEU A 231 -11.61 -14.56 13.75
N TYR A 232 -12.33 -13.70 14.49
CA TYR A 232 -11.72 -12.68 15.33
C TYR A 232 -10.72 -13.27 16.32
N ARG A 233 -11.14 -14.29 17.10
CA ARG A 233 -10.27 -14.96 18.07
C ARG A 233 -9.06 -15.64 17.43
N ASP A 234 -9.20 -16.15 16.20
CA ASP A 234 -8.11 -16.79 15.47
C ASP A 234 -7.09 -15.77 14.86
N LEU A 235 -7.50 -14.51 14.65
CA LEU A 235 -6.66 -13.49 14.02
C LEU A 235 -6.00 -12.55 15.04
N TYR A 236 -6.74 -12.14 16.07
CA TYR A 236 -6.28 -11.12 17.00
C TYR A 236 -5.42 -11.72 18.12
N HIS A 237 -4.14 -11.81 17.83
CA HIS A 237 -3.13 -12.35 18.72
C HIS A 237 -2.02 -11.32 18.95
N PRO A 238 -1.43 -11.24 20.16
CA PRO A 238 -0.27 -10.37 20.42
C PRO A 238 0.85 -10.58 19.39
N VAL A 239 1.20 -11.83 19.09
CA VAL A 239 2.29 -12.18 18.15
C VAL A 239 2.01 -11.79 16.69
N SER A 240 0.73 -11.54 16.35
CA SER A 240 0.31 -11.05 15.02
C SER A 240 0.10 -9.53 15.00
N THR A 241 0.41 -8.82 16.10
CA THR A 241 0.07 -7.41 16.25
C THR A 241 1.32 -6.55 16.40
N VAL A 242 1.29 -5.40 15.74
CA VAL A 242 2.31 -4.35 15.85
C VAL A 242 1.63 -3.05 16.29
N ILE A 243 2.14 -2.42 17.35
CA ILE A 243 1.77 -1.06 17.75
C ILE A 243 2.85 -0.09 17.28
N SER A 244 2.46 0.92 16.53
CA SER A 244 3.37 1.99 16.10
C SER A 244 2.95 3.33 16.68
N VAL A 245 3.90 4.10 17.23
CA VAL A 245 3.68 5.44 17.76
C VAL A 245 4.72 6.39 17.21
N VAL A 246 4.28 7.49 16.61
CA VAL A 246 5.13 8.52 16.00
C VAL A 246 4.74 9.89 16.52
N GLY A 247 5.70 10.68 16.98
CA GLY A 247 5.46 12.06 17.43
C GLY A 247 6.48 12.56 18.45
N ASP A 248 6.20 13.71 19.07
CA ASP A 248 7.08 14.27 20.11
C ASP A 248 6.83 13.56 21.45
N VAL A 249 7.38 12.35 21.57
CA VAL A 249 7.17 11.43 22.68
C VAL A 249 8.48 10.98 23.31
N ASP A 250 8.41 10.62 24.58
CA ASP A 250 9.46 9.85 25.26
C ASP A 250 9.23 8.35 25.00
N PRO A 251 10.12 7.65 24.28
CA PRO A 251 9.93 6.25 23.96
C PRO A 251 9.79 5.35 25.19
N ASP A 252 10.56 5.60 26.26
CA ASP A 252 10.51 4.77 27.47
C ASP A 252 9.16 4.89 28.18
N ALA A 253 8.58 6.10 28.20
CA ALA A 253 7.23 6.32 28.72
C ALA A 253 6.17 5.61 27.87
N VAL A 254 6.29 5.64 26.53
CA VAL A 254 5.36 4.96 25.62
C VAL A 254 5.47 3.44 25.77
N ILE A 255 6.68 2.89 25.90
CA ILE A 255 6.89 1.44 26.13
C ILE A 255 6.17 1.02 27.41
N ALA A 256 6.34 1.77 28.51
CA ALA A 256 5.66 1.47 29.78
C ALA A 256 4.13 1.45 29.64
N LEU A 257 3.56 2.38 28.88
CA LEU A 257 2.11 2.40 28.58
C LEU A 257 1.67 1.18 27.73
N ILE A 258 2.47 0.79 26.72
CA ILE A 258 2.17 -0.40 25.92
C ILE A 258 2.23 -1.65 26.80
N GLU A 259 3.23 -1.77 27.68
CA GLU A 259 3.36 -2.89 28.63
C GLU A 259 2.16 -2.94 29.57
N ASP A 260 1.70 -1.79 30.12
CA ASP A 260 0.56 -1.71 31.01
C ASP A 260 -0.75 -2.12 30.33
N ARG A 261 -0.96 -1.67 29.10
CA ARG A 261 -2.20 -1.92 28.34
C ARG A 261 -2.28 -3.27 27.65
N PHE A 262 -1.15 -3.81 27.19
CA PHE A 262 -1.13 -5.02 26.37
C PHE A 262 -0.38 -6.21 26.98
N GLY A 263 0.35 -6.01 28.08
CA GLY A 263 1.18 -7.08 28.66
C GLY A 263 0.40 -8.27 29.22
N ASP A 264 -0.83 -8.05 29.63
CA ASP A 264 -1.75 -9.09 30.12
C ASP A 264 -2.58 -9.77 29.02
N TRP A 265 -2.54 -9.22 27.78
CA TRP A 265 -3.34 -9.76 26.69
C TRP A 265 -2.94 -11.20 26.38
N ARG A 266 -3.93 -12.11 26.47
CA ARG A 266 -3.80 -13.54 26.15
C ARG A 266 -4.78 -13.86 25.04
N PRO A 267 -4.32 -14.54 23.96
CA PRO A 267 -5.19 -14.93 22.87
C PRO A 267 -6.14 -16.05 23.31
N GLU A 268 -7.36 -16.02 22.79
CA GLU A 268 -8.39 -17.03 23.08
C GLU A 268 -8.49 -18.11 21.99
N GLY A 269 -8.14 -17.79 20.76
CA GLY A 269 -8.25 -18.66 19.59
C GLY A 269 -6.95 -19.37 19.22
N THR A 270 -7.02 -20.13 18.14
CA THR A 270 -5.84 -20.75 17.51
C THR A 270 -5.31 -19.81 16.44
N ARG A 271 -4.10 -19.30 16.62
CA ARG A 271 -3.47 -18.42 15.64
C ARG A 271 -3.53 -19.00 14.23
N ARG A 272 -4.01 -18.20 13.30
CA ARG A 272 -3.89 -18.52 11.88
C ARG A 272 -2.52 -18.09 11.39
N GLU A 273 -1.71 -19.06 11.02
CA GLU A 273 -0.44 -18.76 10.37
C GLU A 273 -0.71 -18.14 8.98
N PRO A 274 0.02 -17.07 8.58
CA PRO A 274 0.02 -16.62 7.21
C PRO A 274 0.38 -17.80 6.31
N SER A 275 -0.23 -17.89 5.12
CA SER A 275 0.11 -18.98 4.20
C SER A 275 1.51 -18.74 3.65
N SER A 276 2.49 -19.46 4.18
CA SER A 276 3.87 -19.47 3.68
C SER A 276 4.13 -20.53 2.61
N GLU A 277 3.12 -21.34 2.25
CA GLU A 277 3.31 -22.57 1.50
C GLU A 277 2.94 -22.50 0.02
N TRP A 278 2.76 -21.32 -0.57
CA TRP A 278 2.59 -21.27 -2.00
C TRP A 278 3.79 -20.61 -2.68
N GLU A 279 4.23 -21.23 -3.75
CA GLU A 279 5.25 -20.70 -4.62
C GLU A 279 4.61 -20.24 -5.93
N LEU A 280 5.17 -19.20 -6.52
CA LEU A 280 4.77 -18.76 -7.84
C LEU A 280 5.10 -19.85 -8.86
N GLU A 281 4.06 -20.49 -9.40
CA GLU A 281 4.20 -21.49 -10.45
C GLU A 281 4.11 -20.81 -11.82
N ALA A 282 5.25 -20.48 -12.39
CA ALA A 282 5.35 -19.70 -13.63
C ALA A 282 4.57 -20.31 -14.81
N ASP A 283 4.43 -21.63 -14.86
CA ASP A 283 3.69 -22.35 -15.87
C ASP A 283 2.16 -22.26 -15.71
N LYS A 284 1.67 -21.85 -14.54
CA LYS A 284 0.24 -21.63 -14.26
C LYS A 284 -0.22 -20.20 -14.48
N ILE A 285 0.70 -19.25 -14.64
CA ILE A 285 0.35 -17.86 -14.88
C ILE A 285 -0.24 -17.71 -16.28
N SER A 286 -1.45 -17.15 -16.34
CA SER A 286 -2.05 -16.80 -17.63
C SER A 286 -1.34 -15.59 -18.23
N ASN A 287 -0.96 -15.69 -19.52
CA ASN A 287 -0.30 -14.57 -20.21
C ASN A 287 -1.25 -13.44 -20.59
N LEU A 288 -2.57 -13.67 -20.52
CA LEU A 288 -3.58 -12.72 -20.95
C LEU A 288 -4.89 -12.93 -20.20
N SER A 289 -5.45 -11.85 -19.68
CA SER A 289 -6.82 -11.80 -19.18
C SER A 289 -7.58 -10.61 -19.77
N VAL A 290 -8.88 -10.81 -20.01
CA VAL A 290 -9.74 -9.85 -20.72
C VAL A 290 -11.07 -9.73 -19.99
N ALA A 291 -11.56 -8.50 -19.79
CA ALA A 291 -12.89 -8.24 -19.26
C ALA A 291 -13.65 -7.26 -20.19
N ALA A 292 -14.75 -7.74 -20.74
CA ALA A 292 -15.67 -6.93 -21.54
C ALA A 292 -16.68 -6.15 -20.68
N GLU A 293 -16.91 -6.60 -19.45
CA GLU A 293 -17.73 -5.92 -18.45
C GLU A 293 -16.84 -5.47 -17.31
N PRO A 294 -16.17 -4.32 -17.43
CA PRO A 294 -15.26 -3.84 -16.39
C PRO A 294 -16.03 -3.53 -15.11
N ARG A 295 -15.51 -4.04 -14.01
CA ARG A 295 -16.08 -3.78 -12.68
C ARG A 295 -15.85 -2.34 -12.21
N SER A 296 -14.93 -1.61 -12.85
CA SER A 296 -14.51 -0.29 -12.38
C SER A 296 -14.04 0.64 -13.49
N ARG A 297 -12.75 0.87 -13.57
CA ARG A 297 -12.12 1.78 -14.54
C ARG A 297 -11.66 0.99 -15.76
N ILE A 298 -11.95 1.55 -16.93
CA ILE A 298 -11.45 1.04 -18.20
C ILE A 298 -9.93 1.23 -18.25
N GLY A 299 -9.21 0.20 -18.66
CA GLY A 299 -7.76 0.32 -18.77
C GLY A 299 -7.07 -0.93 -19.27
N THR A 300 -5.75 -0.79 -19.40
CA THR A 300 -4.83 -1.87 -19.73
C THR A 300 -3.72 -1.94 -18.70
N ALA A 301 -3.28 -3.16 -18.38
CA ALA A 301 -2.17 -3.37 -17.49
C ALA A 301 -1.20 -4.42 -18.06
N LEU A 302 0.08 -4.16 -17.95
CA LEU A 302 1.15 -5.08 -18.31
C LEU A 302 1.99 -5.35 -17.08
N SER A 303 2.21 -6.61 -16.77
CA SER A 303 3.04 -6.99 -15.61
C SER A 303 4.04 -8.09 -15.94
N TRP A 304 5.06 -8.17 -15.13
CA TRP A 304 6.04 -9.24 -15.10
C TRP A 304 6.14 -9.80 -13.69
N SER A 305 5.86 -11.08 -13.57
CA SER A 305 5.86 -11.80 -12.29
C SER A 305 7.14 -12.60 -12.13
N LEU A 306 7.72 -12.53 -10.96
CA LEU A 306 8.98 -13.20 -10.60
C LEU A 306 8.82 -13.88 -9.25
N PRO A 307 9.44 -15.04 -9.04
CA PRO A 307 9.62 -15.57 -7.69
C PRO A 307 10.35 -14.55 -6.81
N SER A 308 9.88 -14.37 -5.60
CA SER A 308 10.49 -13.51 -4.59
C SER A 308 10.86 -14.34 -3.37
N SER A 309 11.92 -13.92 -2.68
CA SER A 309 12.32 -14.54 -1.42
C SER A 309 11.94 -13.60 -0.28
N ASP A 310 11.28 -14.13 0.73
CA ASP A 310 10.96 -13.43 1.99
C ASP A 310 12.17 -13.29 2.93
N THR A 311 13.37 -13.70 2.47
CA THR A 311 14.58 -13.54 3.28
C THR A 311 14.89 -12.06 3.48
N PRO A 312 14.89 -11.57 4.74
CA PRO A 312 15.18 -10.16 5.02
C PRO A 312 16.56 -9.77 4.49
N LEU A 313 16.59 -8.73 3.65
CA LEU A 313 17.83 -8.18 3.14
C LEU A 313 18.56 -7.42 4.25
N ARG A 314 19.91 -7.46 4.21
CA ARG A 314 20.72 -6.55 5.04
C ARG A 314 20.41 -5.10 4.63
N ARG A 315 20.34 -4.17 5.61
CA ARG A 315 19.88 -2.80 5.40
C ARG A 315 20.50 -2.09 4.18
N LEU A 316 21.82 -2.16 4.01
CA LEU A 316 22.48 -1.52 2.87
C LEU A 316 22.11 -2.16 1.53
N VAL A 317 21.94 -3.48 1.49
CA VAL A 317 21.51 -4.18 0.27
C VAL A 317 20.06 -3.81 -0.06
N ALA A 318 19.20 -3.70 0.94
CA ALA A 318 17.81 -3.25 0.76
C ALA A 318 17.75 -1.78 0.28
N LEU A 319 18.63 -0.92 0.78
CA LEU A 319 18.72 0.48 0.37
C LEU A 319 19.19 0.61 -1.09
N ASP A 320 20.22 -0.14 -1.50
CA ASP A 320 20.67 -0.21 -2.89
C ASP A 320 19.57 -0.73 -3.82
N ALA A 321 18.86 -1.79 -3.41
CA ALA A 321 17.76 -2.35 -4.17
C ALA A 321 16.61 -1.34 -4.34
N ALA A 322 16.21 -0.65 -3.27
CA ALA A 322 15.17 0.37 -3.32
C ALA A 322 15.53 1.52 -4.28
N LEU A 323 16.78 1.99 -4.27
CA LEU A 323 17.24 3.03 -5.19
C LEU A 323 17.29 2.54 -6.64
N MET A 324 17.70 1.29 -6.88
CA MET A 324 17.66 0.70 -8.22
C MET A 324 16.23 0.56 -8.74
N ASP A 325 15.30 0.13 -7.89
CA ASP A 325 13.88 0.04 -8.24
C ASP A 325 13.29 1.43 -8.57
N MET A 326 13.63 2.46 -7.79
CA MET A 326 13.22 3.84 -8.09
C MET A 326 13.74 4.33 -9.44
N LEU A 327 15.02 4.10 -9.75
CA LEU A 327 15.61 4.47 -11.04
C LEU A 327 14.95 3.75 -12.20
N ALA A 328 14.69 2.45 -12.05
CA ALA A 328 14.08 1.64 -13.09
C ALA A 328 12.62 2.06 -13.34
N VAL A 329 11.85 2.32 -12.29
CA VAL A 329 10.47 2.83 -12.40
C VAL A 329 10.45 4.18 -13.12
N GLU A 330 11.35 5.08 -12.78
CA GLU A 330 11.47 6.39 -13.43
C GLU A 330 11.83 6.25 -14.93
N ALA A 331 12.81 5.38 -15.25
CA ALA A 331 13.21 5.14 -16.64
C ALA A 331 12.08 4.49 -17.47
N LEU A 332 11.32 3.55 -16.88
CA LEU A 332 10.16 2.93 -17.53
C LEU A 332 9.05 3.94 -17.78
N SER A 333 8.73 4.77 -16.77
CA SER A 333 7.71 5.82 -16.88
C SER A 333 8.08 6.83 -17.97
N ALA A 334 9.30 7.33 -17.96
CA ALA A 334 9.79 8.29 -18.94
C ALA A 334 9.79 7.72 -20.37
N ARG A 335 10.15 6.45 -20.54
CA ARG A 335 10.11 5.78 -21.85
C ARG A 335 8.68 5.66 -22.37
N PHE A 336 7.74 5.24 -21.52
CA PHE A 336 6.34 5.14 -21.93
C PHE A 336 5.77 6.51 -22.30
N GLU A 337 6.03 7.54 -21.51
CA GLU A 337 5.62 8.92 -21.81
C GLU A 337 6.20 9.44 -23.13
N ALA A 338 7.43 9.07 -23.47
CA ALA A 338 8.06 9.44 -24.73
C ALA A 338 7.43 8.72 -25.94
N GLN A 339 6.97 7.48 -25.75
CA GLN A 339 6.27 6.70 -26.80
C GLN A 339 4.83 7.18 -26.98
N ASP A 340 4.19 7.66 -25.94
CA ASP A 340 2.79 8.10 -25.90
C ASP A 340 2.66 9.48 -25.24
N PRO A 341 3.05 10.56 -25.94
CA PRO A 341 3.00 11.89 -25.39
C PRO A 341 1.58 12.40 -25.06
N ASP A 342 0.56 11.79 -25.66
CA ASP A 342 -0.84 12.15 -25.43
C ASP A 342 -1.44 11.46 -24.19
N THR A 343 -0.69 10.55 -23.56
CA THR A 343 -1.10 9.96 -22.29
C THR A 343 -1.05 11.00 -21.18
N ASP A 344 -2.21 11.19 -20.53
CA ASP A 344 -2.25 11.95 -19.28
C ASP A 344 -1.45 11.16 -18.22
N LYS A 345 -0.41 11.79 -17.68
CA LYS A 345 0.48 11.21 -16.66
C LYS A 345 -0.25 10.72 -15.42
N SER A 346 -1.39 11.34 -15.10
CA SER A 346 -2.25 10.91 -13.98
C SER A 346 -2.89 9.53 -14.19
N ASN A 347 -2.96 9.07 -15.43
CA ASN A 347 -3.52 7.79 -15.82
C ASN A 347 -2.47 6.67 -15.99
N LEU A 348 -1.18 7.02 -16.02
CA LEU A 348 -0.09 6.07 -16.07
C LEU A 348 0.44 5.78 -14.66
N ARG A 349 0.54 4.52 -14.33
CA ARG A 349 1.20 4.06 -13.11
C ARG A 349 2.21 2.99 -13.43
N VAL A 350 3.45 3.22 -13.08
CA VAL A 350 4.52 2.22 -13.06
C VAL A 350 4.89 1.94 -11.61
N SER A 351 4.88 0.69 -11.21
CA SER A 351 5.17 0.31 -9.83
C SER A 351 5.79 -1.08 -9.74
N ILE A 352 6.44 -1.32 -8.61
CA ILE A 352 6.91 -2.63 -8.21
C ILE A 352 6.15 -3.01 -6.96
N ASP A 353 5.54 -4.18 -6.96
CA ASP A 353 4.90 -4.77 -5.79
C ASP A 353 5.69 -5.99 -5.35
N ASP A 354 6.20 -5.93 -4.13
CA ASP A 354 6.71 -7.10 -3.44
C ASP A 354 5.52 -7.79 -2.77
N GLY A 355 4.96 -8.77 -3.49
CA GLY A 355 3.87 -9.61 -2.98
C GLY A 355 4.23 -10.26 -1.65
N THR A 356 3.22 -10.68 -0.92
CA THR A 356 3.42 -11.59 0.21
C THR A 356 3.68 -12.98 -0.34
N ASN A 357 4.70 -13.64 0.20
CA ASN A 357 4.90 -15.07 0.02
C ASN A 357 5.11 -15.49 -1.44
N GLY A 358 6.25 -15.11 -2.00
CA GLY A 358 6.81 -15.84 -3.13
C GLY A 358 6.74 -15.15 -4.49
N TYR A 359 6.18 -13.94 -4.64
CA TYR A 359 6.26 -13.25 -5.92
C TYR A 359 6.64 -11.77 -5.79
N ARG A 360 7.17 -11.24 -6.87
CA ARG A 360 7.38 -9.81 -7.12
C ARG A 360 6.75 -9.45 -8.47
N LEU A 361 6.03 -8.34 -8.52
CA LEU A 361 5.42 -7.81 -9.74
C LEU A 361 6.11 -6.51 -10.14
N VAL A 362 6.55 -6.41 -11.40
CA VAL A 362 6.73 -5.12 -12.06
C VAL A 362 5.46 -4.84 -12.84
N LEU A 363 4.84 -3.71 -12.63
CA LEU A 363 3.50 -3.41 -13.08
C LEU A 363 3.43 -2.06 -13.79
N ILE A 364 2.83 -2.04 -14.96
CA ILE A 364 2.47 -0.83 -15.70
C ILE A 364 0.96 -0.85 -15.90
N VAL A 365 0.26 0.12 -15.34
CA VAL A 365 -1.20 0.29 -15.48
C VAL A 365 -1.47 1.59 -16.21
N LEU A 366 -2.29 1.50 -17.23
CA LEU A 366 -2.80 2.61 -17.99
C LEU A 366 -4.32 2.66 -17.85
N VAL A 367 -4.83 3.67 -17.14
CA VAL A 367 -6.26 3.90 -16.92
C VAL A 367 -6.72 5.02 -17.81
N GLN A 368 -7.45 4.71 -18.88
CA GLN A 368 -7.93 5.69 -19.86
C GLN A 368 -9.34 5.35 -20.34
N PRO A 369 -10.39 5.78 -19.63
CA PRO A 369 -11.77 5.37 -19.89
C PRO A 369 -12.28 5.70 -21.30
N GLU A 370 -11.75 6.77 -21.91
CA GLU A 370 -12.21 7.28 -23.21
C GLU A 370 -11.27 6.96 -24.37
N ARG A 371 -10.15 6.26 -24.10
CA ARG A 371 -9.15 6.00 -25.12
C ARG A 371 -9.44 4.70 -25.88
N ASP A 372 -9.00 4.68 -27.13
CA ASP A 372 -8.92 3.48 -27.94
C ASP A 372 -8.01 2.43 -27.25
N TRP A 373 -8.62 1.34 -26.78
CA TRP A 373 -7.91 0.25 -26.11
C TRP A 373 -6.87 -0.41 -27.03
N VAL A 374 -7.08 -0.41 -28.37
CA VAL A 374 -6.14 -0.94 -29.34
C VAL A 374 -4.83 -0.16 -29.30
N ALA A 375 -4.90 1.16 -29.29
CA ALA A 375 -3.70 2.00 -29.16
C ALA A 375 -2.97 1.73 -27.84
N SER A 376 -3.70 1.58 -26.73
CA SER A 376 -3.12 1.27 -25.41
C SER A 376 -2.39 -0.07 -25.41
N VAL A 377 -2.99 -1.12 -25.97
CA VAL A 377 -2.37 -2.44 -26.12
C VAL A 377 -1.15 -2.38 -27.03
N SER A 378 -1.23 -1.66 -28.16
CA SER A 378 -0.11 -1.49 -29.09
C SER A 378 1.07 -0.78 -28.41
N ASN A 379 0.84 0.30 -27.68
CA ASN A 379 1.88 1.04 -26.95
C ASN A 379 2.56 0.18 -25.89
N LEU A 380 1.81 -0.62 -25.14
CA LEU A 380 2.37 -1.56 -24.17
C LEU A 380 3.17 -2.69 -24.84
N SER A 381 2.73 -3.17 -26.01
CA SER A 381 3.46 -4.16 -26.81
C SER A 381 4.80 -3.59 -27.31
N GLU A 382 4.77 -2.37 -27.86
CA GLU A 382 5.99 -1.67 -28.31
C GLU A 382 6.98 -1.44 -27.15
N LEU A 383 6.46 -1.03 -26.00
CA LEU A 383 7.27 -0.88 -24.79
C LEU A 383 7.94 -2.20 -24.41
N ALA A 384 7.18 -3.29 -24.30
CA ALA A 384 7.71 -4.61 -23.97
C ALA A 384 8.80 -5.04 -24.96
N CYS A 385 8.56 -4.90 -26.27
CA CYS A 385 9.53 -5.20 -27.30
C CYS A 385 10.80 -4.36 -27.18
N SER A 386 10.64 -3.04 -26.95
CA SER A 386 11.78 -2.14 -26.82
C SER A 386 12.67 -2.44 -25.62
N LEU A 387 12.06 -2.89 -24.51
CA LEU A 387 12.79 -3.31 -23.31
C LEU A 387 13.62 -4.58 -23.56
N HIS A 388 13.04 -5.54 -24.27
CA HIS A 388 13.74 -6.78 -24.62
C HIS A 388 14.90 -6.58 -25.61
N SER A 389 14.67 -5.78 -26.66
CA SER A 389 15.62 -5.66 -27.77
C SER A 389 16.73 -4.63 -27.54
N ARG A 390 16.43 -3.53 -26.85
CA ARG A 390 17.35 -2.39 -26.74
C ARG A 390 17.82 -2.11 -25.30
N GLY A 391 17.08 -2.55 -24.30
CA GLY A 391 17.36 -2.17 -22.92
C GLY A 391 17.21 -0.66 -22.67
N PHE A 392 17.79 -0.15 -21.60
CA PHE A 392 17.92 1.29 -21.34
C PHE A 392 19.15 1.84 -22.05
N SER A 393 19.00 3.00 -22.69
CA SER A 393 20.13 3.73 -23.26
C SER A 393 20.86 4.56 -22.18
N PRO A 394 22.14 4.96 -22.43
CA PRO A 394 22.87 5.83 -21.51
C PRO A 394 22.15 7.15 -21.22
N ASP A 395 21.44 7.72 -22.20
CA ASP A 395 20.75 9.00 -22.05
C ASP A 395 19.49 8.85 -21.19
N GLU A 396 18.67 7.82 -21.41
CA GLU A 396 17.52 7.51 -20.58
C GLU A 396 17.94 7.27 -19.11
N TRP A 397 18.99 6.49 -18.91
CA TRP A 397 19.48 6.19 -17.58
C TRP A 397 20.01 7.43 -16.85
N ARG A 398 20.69 8.32 -17.59
CA ARG A 398 21.16 9.61 -17.07
C ARG A 398 19.98 10.52 -16.69
N ALA A 399 18.96 10.59 -17.53
CA ALA A 399 17.75 11.36 -17.26
C ALA A 399 16.99 10.81 -16.05
N ALA A 400 16.85 9.49 -15.94
CA ALA A 400 16.22 8.85 -14.78
C ALA A 400 16.97 9.14 -13.48
N LYS A 401 18.31 9.09 -13.48
CA LYS A 401 19.12 9.47 -12.30
C LYS A 401 18.86 10.94 -11.90
N ALA A 402 18.82 11.86 -12.85
CA ALA A 402 18.58 13.27 -12.58
C ALA A 402 17.17 13.51 -12.00
N SER A 403 16.16 12.90 -12.60
CA SER A 403 14.77 13.00 -12.14
C SER A 403 14.57 12.38 -10.76
N THR A 404 15.12 11.19 -10.52
CA THR A 404 15.06 10.52 -9.21
C THR A 404 15.74 11.37 -8.13
N LEU A 405 16.91 11.95 -8.41
CA LEU A 405 17.57 12.84 -7.44
C LEU A 405 16.72 14.08 -7.14
N ALA A 406 16.12 14.71 -8.16
CA ALA A 406 15.23 15.86 -7.97
C ALA A 406 14.02 15.48 -7.09
N SER A 407 13.38 14.36 -7.39
CA SER A 407 12.26 13.83 -6.58
C SER A 407 12.68 13.53 -5.13
N LEU A 408 13.85 12.93 -4.92
CA LEU A 408 14.37 12.68 -3.57
C LEU A 408 14.68 13.98 -2.82
N HIS A 409 15.21 15.01 -3.51
CA HIS A 409 15.40 16.33 -2.91
C HIS A 409 14.08 16.96 -2.47
N ASP A 410 13.06 16.91 -3.33
CA ASP A 410 11.75 17.48 -3.02
C ASP A 410 11.08 16.73 -1.86
N ARG A 411 11.16 15.40 -1.85
CA ARG A 411 10.67 14.56 -0.76
C ARG A 411 11.41 14.80 0.55
N ALA A 412 12.72 14.98 0.51
CA ALA A 412 13.51 15.30 1.70
C ALA A 412 13.16 16.69 2.27
N ARG A 413 12.84 17.68 1.41
CA ARG A 413 12.32 19.00 1.83
C ARG A 413 10.90 18.90 2.39
N ALA A 414 10.07 18.06 1.81
CA ALA A 414 8.68 17.85 2.20
C ALA A 414 8.50 16.91 3.40
N VAL A 415 9.58 16.40 3.97
CA VAL A 415 9.52 15.41 5.08
C VAL A 415 8.67 15.89 6.26
N GLY A 416 8.66 17.21 6.53
CA GLY A 416 7.83 17.82 7.55
C GLY A 416 6.32 17.78 7.26
N SER A 417 5.90 17.54 6.02
CA SER A 417 4.49 17.45 5.61
C SER A 417 3.91 16.02 5.74
N VAL A 418 4.75 15.01 5.93
CA VAL A 418 4.27 13.65 6.21
C VAL A 418 3.67 13.63 7.61
N THR A 419 2.41 13.26 7.72
CA THR A 419 1.70 13.21 9.01
C THR A 419 2.27 12.12 9.92
N ASN A 420 2.16 12.32 11.24
CA ASN A 420 2.61 11.33 12.21
C ASN A 420 1.86 10.00 12.06
N VAL A 421 0.55 10.05 11.78
CA VAL A 421 -0.25 8.84 11.58
C VAL A 421 0.12 8.09 10.29
N ALA A 422 0.39 8.80 9.19
CA ALA A 422 0.83 8.15 7.95
C ALA A 422 2.17 7.43 8.14
N LEU A 423 3.08 8.04 8.89
CA LEU A 423 4.37 7.42 9.18
C LEU A 423 4.24 6.26 10.18
N ALA A 424 3.34 6.36 11.16
CA ALA A 424 3.03 5.25 12.07
C ALA A 424 2.55 4.02 11.28
N GLY A 425 1.66 4.21 10.29
CA GLY A 425 1.21 3.13 9.42
C GLY A 425 2.31 2.52 8.57
N GLN A 426 3.19 3.33 8.00
CA GLN A 426 4.35 2.83 7.25
C GLN A 426 5.26 1.96 8.12
N LEU A 427 5.54 2.42 9.34
CA LEU A 427 6.40 1.70 10.28
C LEU A 427 5.74 0.40 10.78
N ALA A 428 4.45 0.42 11.11
CA ALA A 428 3.73 -0.76 11.55
C ALA A 428 3.72 -1.84 10.46
N ASN A 429 3.35 -1.48 9.22
CA ASN A 429 3.36 -2.40 8.08
C ASN A 429 4.76 -2.95 7.77
N ALA A 430 5.77 -2.09 7.76
CA ALA A 430 7.14 -2.52 7.49
C ALA A 430 7.68 -3.44 8.59
N HIS A 431 7.38 -3.11 9.85
CA HIS A 431 7.82 -3.91 11.00
C HIS A 431 7.14 -5.28 11.04
N SER A 432 5.84 -5.35 10.66
CA SER A 432 5.12 -6.63 10.53
C SER A 432 5.77 -7.55 9.50
N ARG A 433 6.30 -6.99 8.42
CA ARG A 433 6.91 -7.72 7.30
C ARG A 433 8.42 -7.94 7.45
N GLY A 434 9.05 -7.40 8.47
CA GLY A 434 10.51 -7.45 8.63
C GLY A 434 11.27 -6.69 7.52
N ILE A 435 10.65 -5.67 6.89
CA ILE A 435 11.29 -4.86 5.85
C ILE A 435 11.79 -3.52 6.41
N TRP A 436 12.73 -2.92 5.69
CA TRP A 436 13.32 -1.64 6.10
C TRP A 436 12.48 -0.46 5.60
N VAL A 437 12.33 0.55 6.46
CA VAL A 437 11.86 1.89 6.07
C VAL A 437 13.08 2.80 5.98
N PHE A 438 13.15 3.55 4.90
CA PHE A 438 14.20 4.53 4.65
C PHE A 438 13.60 5.93 4.64
N SER A 439 14.20 6.85 5.37
CA SER A 439 13.80 8.25 5.29
C SER A 439 14.18 8.83 3.92
N PRO A 440 13.43 9.84 3.40
CA PRO A 440 13.81 10.52 2.17
C PRO A 440 15.22 11.12 2.21
N SER A 441 15.67 11.59 3.36
CA SER A 441 17.03 12.13 3.57
C SER A 441 18.09 11.04 3.46
N GLU A 442 17.82 9.86 4.00
CA GLU A 442 18.71 8.69 3.90
C GLU A 442 18.83 8.20 2.47
N LEU A 443 17.69 8.08 1.77
CA LEU A 443 17.66 7.73 0.35
C LEU A 443 18.45 8.74 -0.48
N LEU A 444 18.22 10.04 -0.27
CA LEU A 444 18.93 11.11 -0.97
C LEU A 444 20.43 11.05 -0.72
N PHE A 445 20.85 10.93 0.55
CA PHE A 445 22.27 10.86 0.93
C PHE A 445 22.96 9.67 0.28
N HIS A 446 22.30 8.51 0.24
CA HIS A 446 22.86 7.33 -0.37
C HIS A 446 22.87 7.43 -1.91
N ALA A 447 21.79 7.93 -2.51
CA ALA A 447 21.70 8.16 -3.94
C ALA A 447 22.80 9.10 -4.46
N THR A 448 23.10 10.20 -3.74
CA THR A 448 24.17 11.12 -4.14
C THR A 448 25.54 10.46 -4.17
N LYS A 449 25.75 9.41 -3.37
CA LYS A 449 27.01 8.67 -3.36
C LYS A 449 27.11 7.62 -4.47
N ILE A 450 26.04 6.88 -4.73
CA ILE A 450 26.12 5.72 -5.63
C ILE A 450 25.74 6.05 -7.09
N PHE A 451 24.86 7.02 -7.33
CA PHE A 451 24.38 7.33 -8.68
C PHE A 451 25.46 7.77 -9.68
N PRO A 452 26.55 8.49 -9.28
CA PRO A 452 27.65 8.76 -10.20
C PRO A 452 28.24 7.52 -10.86
N ASP A 453 28.36 6.42 -10.10
CA ASP A 453 28.99 5.17 -10.53
C ASP A 453 27.99 4.14 -11.13
N LEU A 454 26.68 4.45 -11.11
CA LEU A 454 25.66 3.60 -11.72
C LEU A 454 25.46 3.97 -13.18
N ASP A 455 26.02 3.18 -14.09
CA ASP A 455 25.78 3.29 -15.54
C ASP A 455 24.54 2.48 -15.97
N GLU A 456 24.17 2.60 -17.24
CA GLU A 456 23.02 1.90 -17.83
C GLU A 456 23.17 0.37 -17.81
N SER A 457 24.40 -0.15 -17.70
CA SER A 457 24.62 -1.60 -17.62
C SER A 457 23.98 -2.20 -16.37
N ARG A 458 23.95 -1.44 -15.27
CA ARG A 458 23.25 -1.82 -14.03
C ARG A 458 21.73 -1.79 -14.21
N GLY A 459 21.20 -0.77 -14.90
CA GLY A 459 19.79 -0.72 -15.29
C GLY A 459 19.39 -1.89 -16.19
N ASN A 460 20.25 -2.23 -17.15
CA ASN A 460 20.04 -3.36 -18.05
C ASN A 460 20.18 -4.72 -17.36
N ALA A 461 21.00 -4.83 -16.33
CA ALA A 461 21.02 -6.01 -15.46
C ALA A 461 19.68 -6.13 -14.70
N TRP A 462 19.20 -5.02 -14.12
CA TRP A 462 17.89 -4.98 -13.46
C TRP A 462 16.75 -5.40 -14.42
N LEU A 463 16.75 -4.91 -15.68
CA LEU A 463 15.75 -5.31 -16.68
C LEU A 463 15.79 -6.83 -16.94
N ARG A 464 16.98 -7.41 -17.11
CA ARG A 464 17.11 -8.87 -17.30
C ARG A 464 16.54 -9.63 -16.11
N ASP A 465 16.88 -9.20 -14.91
CA ASP A 465 16.53 -9.90 -13.67
C ASP A 465 15.07 -9.73 -13.27
N ARG A 466 14.41 -8.63 -13.68
CA ARG A 466 13.08 -8.26 -13.20
C ARG A 466 11.98 -8.25 -14.26
N ILE A 467 12.33 -8.14 -15.51
CA ILE A 467 11.40 -8.09 -16.64
C ILE A 467 11.62 -9.28 -17.58
N ILE A 468 12.83 -9.42 -18.12
CA ILE A 468 13.08 -10.41 -19.17
C ILE A 468 12.98 -11.84 -18.63
N SER A 469 13.40 -12.08 -17.39
CA SER A 469 13.26 -13.40 -16.74
C SER A 469 11.86 -13.63 -16.12
N GLY A 470 11.02 -12.61 -16.07
CA GLY A 470 9.69 -12.69 -15.48
C GLY A 470 8.64 -13.24 -16.44
N VAL A 471 7.56 -13.78 -15.87
CA VAL A 471 6.38 -14.20 -16.64
C VAL A 471 5.51 -12.98 -16.93
N GLN A 472 5.35 -12.69 -18.21
CA GLN A 472 4.56 -11.55 -18.67
C GLN A 472 3.07 -11.87 -18.66
N HIS A 473 2.25 -10.92 -18.16
CA HIS A 473 0.80 -10.96 -18.22
C HIS A 473 0.24 -9.61 -18.71
N LEU A 474 -0.69 -9.67 -19.67
CA LEU A 474 -1.47 -8.53 -20.14
C LEU A 474 -2.91 -8.62 -19.63
N ARG A 475 -3.40 -7.55 -19.04
CA ARG A 475 -4.82 -7.39 -18.68
C ARG A 475 -5.46 -6.26 -19.49
N VAL A 476 -6.63 -6.52 -20.08
CA VAL A 476 -7.40 -5.50 -20.80
C VAL A 476 -8.84 -5.48 -20.31
N GLU A 477 -9.30 -4.34 -19.86
CA GLU A 477 -10.67 -4.11 -19.40
C GLU A 477 -11.31 -2.98 -20.19
N THR A 478 -12.34 -3.29 -20.98
CA THR A 478 -13.11 -2.28 -21.69
C THR A 478 -14.43 -2.84 -22.22
N PRO A 479 -15.54 -2.07 -22.13
CA PRO A 479 -16.83 -2.46 -22.73
C PRO A 479 -16.74 -2.67 -24.24
N ALA A 480 -15.80 -2.02 -24.93
CA ALA A 480 -15.61 -2.18 -26.36
C ALA A 480 -15.34 -3.63 -26.80
N LEU A 481 -14.82 -4.47 -25.90
CA LEU A 481 -14.57 -5.88 -26.14
C LEU A 481 -15.84 -6.71 -26.26
N SER A 482 -16.99 -6.24 -25.76
CA SER A 482 -18.27 -6.94 -25.92
C SER A 482 -18.78 -7.00 -27.37
N ALA A 483 -18.21 -6.16 -28.26
CA ALA A 483 -18.51 -6.21 -29.70
C ALA A 483 -17.87 -7.39 -30.43
N TYR A 484 -16.98 -8.13 -29.79
CA TYR A 484 -16.22 -9.23 -30.37
C TYR A 484 -16.69 -10.58 -29.82
N GLU A 485 -16.87 -11.57 -30.70
CA GLU A 485 -17.23 -12.94 -30.33
C GLU A 485 -16.10 -13.63 -29.56
N HIS A 486 -14.83 -13.31 -29.93
CA HIS A 486 -13.62 -13.88 -29.34
C HIS A 486 -12.64 -12.77 -28.88
N PRO A 487 -12.98 -11.99 -27.83
CA PRO A 487 -12.21 -10.82 -27.43
C PRO A 487 -10.76 -11.15 -27.06
N THR A 488 -10.52 -12.29 -26.42
CA THR A 488 -9.16 -12.73 -26.04
C THR A 488 -8.25 -12.93 -27.27
N GLU A 489 -8.77 -13.48 -28.37
CA GLU A 489 -8.02 -13.67 -29.61
C GLU A 489 -7.67 -12.34 -30.27
N ILE A 490 -8.60 -11.40 -30.26
CA ILE A 490 -8.39 -10.07 -30.82
C ILE A 490 -7.31 -9.33 -30.03
N VAL A 491 -7.40 -9.32 -28.70
CA VAL A 491 -6.36 -8.68 -27.86
C VAL A 491 -5.00 -9.34 -28.05
N ARG A 492 -4.95 -10.67 -28.13
CA ARG A 492 -3.69 -11.40 -28.38
C ARG A 492 -3.07 -11.04 -29.73
N LYS A 493 -3.92 -10.89 -30.76
CA LYS A 493 -3.46 -10.48 -32.08
C LYS A 493 -2.89 -9.07 -32.07
N GLU A 494 -3.60 -8.12 -31.45
CA GLU A 494 -3.15 -6.73 -31.35
C GLU A 494 -1.84 -6.61 -30.54
N PHE A 495 -1.74 -7.30 -29.41
CA PHE A 495 -0.51 -7.31 -28.61
C PHE A 495 0.66 -7.99 -29.33
N GLY A 496 0.41 -9.08 -30.06
CA GLY A 496 1.44 -9.82 -30.83
C GLY A 496 1.72 -9.28 -32.23
N SER A 497 1.02 -8.23 -32.69
CA SER A 497 1.19 -7.67 -34.04
C SER A 497 2.50 -6.89 -34.21
N GLN A 498 3.13 -6.48 -33.11
CA GLN A 498 4.44 -5.86 -33.10
C GLN A 498 5.50 -6.95 -32.98
N SER A 499 6.10 -7.35 -34.09
CA SER A 499 7.29 -8.22 -34.05
C SER A 499 8.41 -7.48 -33.33
N CYS A 500 8.99 -8.11 -32.30
CA CYS A 500 10.18 -7.59 -31.62
C CYS A 500 11.43 -7.80 -32.48
N GLU A 501 11.42 -7.33 -33.74
CA GLU A 501 12.58 -7.39 -34.67
C GLU A 501 13.57 -6.24 -34.41
#